data_edba5a8f567250421a92db4b30636a62
#
_entry.id   edba5a8f567250421a92db4b30636a62
#
_cell.length_a   1.000
_cell.length_b   1.000
_cell.length_c   1.000
_cell.angle_alpha   90.00
_cell.angle_beta   90.00
_cell.angle_gamma   90.00
#
_symmetry.space_group_name_H-M   'P 1'
#
loop_
_entity.id
_entity.type
_entity.pdbx_description
1 polymer ?
#
loop_
_entity_poly.entity_id
_entity_poly.type
_entity_poly.pdbx_seq_one_letter_code
_entity_poly.pdbx_strand_id
1 'polypeptide(L)'
;MPVHLEELALSVAKCDEVAAANDPHFGEKHPCHKIVRSQDRHPGPFQVPEAWAGNLAQAQVVFLSSNPAISAGDPTAKLPAKRFAEKYPTTEWPDAEIANFMINRFSPEHVWVSHRRHRKVDEAQLAGGPVWGSKERYWGWIEKQTNALLGSEVPWFEGAVMTEVVHCKSGNEQGVHEAAALCSTKHMGRILEATPAKLLVVVGGKAASALRAAYPSDLEDKPLFGKHGANGLPDPQQNIFELQIGGQRRLVCFIKHPSAFGGSAHLKSAYPMDFDRLQAAATARS
;
A
#
# COMPACT_ATOMS: atom_id res chain seq x y z
N MET A 1 -9.76 -9.34 -20.50
CA MET A 1 -11.12 -9.17 -19.92
C MET A 1 -11.04 -8.00 -18.97
N PRO A 2 -12.01 -7.10 -18.91
CA PRO A 2 -11.99 -6.04 -17.92
C PRO A 2 -12.00 -6.69 -16.53
N VAL A 3 -11.03 -6.34 -15.71
CA VAL A 3 -10.98 -6.77 -14.31
C VAL A 3 -12.13 -6.05 -13.59
N HIS A 4 -13.05 -6.79 -13.01
CA HIS A 4 -14.09 -6.22 -12.16
C HIS A 4 -13.44 -5.77 -10.86
N LEU A 5 -13.14 -4.46 -10.74
CA LEU A 5 -12.42 -3.89 -9.60
C LEU A 5 -13.13 -4.15 -8.25
N GLU A 6 -14.45 -4.16 -8.26
CA GLU A 6 -15.25 -4.48 -7.06
C GLU A 6 -14.99 -5.92 -6.59
N GLU A 7 -15.03 -6.89 -7.51
CA GLU A 7 -14.75 -8.29 -7.19
C GLU A 7 -13.32 -8.48 -6.72
N LEU A 8 -12.37 -7.79 -7.36
CA LEU A 8 -10.96 -7.83 -6.93
C LEU A 8 -10.80 -7.24 -5.53
N ALA A 9 -11.39 -6.06 -5.26
CA ALA A 9 -11.34 -5.40 -3.96
C ALA A 9 -11.93 -6.29 -2.86
N LEU A 10 -13.11 -6.87 -3.11
CA LEU A 10 -13.76 -7.78 -2.17
C LEU A 10 -12.97 -9.07 -1.97
N SER A 11 -12.36 -9.63 -3.02
CA SER A 11 -11.54 -10.83 -2.89
C SER A 11 -10.31 -10.64 -1.99
N VAL A 12 -9.81 -9.41 -1.88
CA VAL A 12 -8.75 -9.05 -0.93
C VAL A 12 -9.33 -8.75 0.45
N ALA A 13 -10.33 -7.88 0.53
CA ALA A 13 -10.92 -7.44 1.80
C ALA A 13 -11.58 -8.60 2.58
N LYS A 14 -12.13 -9.57 1.86
CA LYS A 14 -12.77 -10.79 2.42
C LYS A 14 -11.92 -12.03 2.20
N CYS A 15 -10.60 -11.88 2.29
CA CYS A 15 -9.66 -12.98 2.12
C CYS A 15 -10.02 -14.16 3.06
N ASP A 16 -10.24 -15.33 2.50
CA ASP A 16 -10.57 -16.58 3.22
C ASP A 16 -9.48 -17.03 4.18
N GLU A 17 -8.22 -16.64 3.94
CA GLU A 17 -7.09 -16.89 4.85
C GLU A 17 -7.27 -16.22 6.22
N VAL A 18 -8.08 -15.16 6.30
CA VAL A 18 -8.44 -14.52 7.58
C VAL A 18 -9.29 -15.47 8.43
N ALA A 19 -10.27 -16.14 7.82
CA ALA A 19 -11.09 -17.12 8.51
C ALA A 19 -10.27 -18.36 8.91
N ALA A 20 -9.42 -18.87 8.01
CA ALA A 20 -8.52 -20.00 8.28
C ALA A 20 -7.54 -19.69 9.42
N ALA A 21 -6.99 -18.47 9.46
CA ALA A 21 -6.09 -18.02 10.53
C ALA A 21 -6.77 -17.88 11.90
N ASN A 22 -8.09 -17.72 11.93
CA ASN A 22 -8.90 -17.64 13.14
C ASN A 22 -9.49 -19.00 13.57
N ASP A 23 -9.29 -20.08 12.79
CA ASP A 23 -9.79 -21.40 13.16
C ASP A 23 -9.23 -21.82 14.53
N PRO A 24 -10.10 -22.24 15.50
CA PRO A 24 -9.67 -22.56 16.85
C PRO A 24 -8.81 -23.83 16.96
N HIS A 25 -8.81 -24.69 15.93
CA HIS A 25 -8.09 -25.96 15.94
C HIS A 25 -6.77 -25.92 15.15
N PHE A 26 -6.74 -25.15 14.07
CA PHE A 26 -5.61 -25.14 13.13
C PHE A 26 -5.01 -23.75 12.89
N GLY A 27 -5.70 -22.70 13.29
CA GLY A 27 -5.32 -21.32 13.02
C GLY A 27 -3.92 -20.93 13.52
N GLU A 28 -3.47 -21.44 14.66
CA GLU A 28 -2.16 -21.13 15.24
C GLU A 28 -0.97 -21.47 14.30
N LYS A 29 -1.14 -22.49 13.45
CA LYS A 29 -0.12 -22.90 12.46
C LYS A 29 -0.23 -22.15 11.14
N HIS A 30 -1.28 -21.35 10.97
CA HIS A 30 -1.54 -20.65 9.74
C HIS A 30 -0.58 -19.45 9.56
N PRO A 31 0.02 -19.23 8.37
CA PRO A 31 0.94 -18.11 8.15
C PRO A 31 0.37 -16.73 8.50
N CYS A 32 -0.93 -16.55 8.30
CA CYS A 32 -1.61 -15.29 8.62
C CYS A 32 -2.04 -15.17 10.10
N HIS A 33 -1.89 -16.21 10.93
CA HIS A 33 -2.40 -16.20 12.32
C HIS A 33 -1.91 -14.97 13.10
N LYS A 34 -0.62 -14.77 13.13
CA LYS A 34 0.00 -13.71 13.93
C LYS A 34 -0.43 -12.31 13.50
N ILE A 35 -0.60 -12.05 12.18
CA ILE A 35 -1.04 -10.74 11.69
C ILE A 35 -2.53 -10.52 11.96
N VAL A 36 -3.36 -11.54 11.78
CA VAL A 36 -4.80 -11.48 12.05
C VAL A 36 -5.03 -11.23 13.55
N ARG A 37 -4.40 -12.01 14.42
CA ARG A 37 -4.49 -11.87 15.88
C ARG A 37 -3.87 -10.58 16.42
N SER A 38 -3.04 -9.90 15.65
CA SER A 38 -2.50 -8.61 16.08
C SER A 38 -3.59 -7.56 16.28
N GLN A 39 -4.74 -7.72 15.61
CA GLN A 39 -5.88 -6.82 15.75
C GLN A 39 -6.68 -7.01 17.04
N ASP A 40 -6.58 -8.14 17.73
CA ASP A 40 -7.31 -8.40 18.98
C ASP A 40 -6.98 -7.41 20.11
N ARG A 41 -5.84 -6.73 20.00
CA ARG A 41 -5.41 -5.70 20.96
C ARG A 41 -6.03 -4.33 20.71
N HIS A 42 -6.76 -4.18 19.61
CA HIS A 42 -7.42 -2.94 19.22
C HIS A 42 -8.90 -3.04 19.52
N PRO A 43 -9.51 -2.01 20.10
CA PRO A 43 -10.94 -2.00 20.35
C PRO A 43 -11.72 -1.93 19.03
N GLY A 44 -12.82 -2.66 18.98
CA GLY A 44 -13.73 -2.67 17.83
C GLY A 44 -13.60 -3.93 16.95
N PRO A 45 -14.47 -4.02 15.93
CA PRO A 45 -14.50 -5.18 15.05
C PRO A 45 -13.26 -5.25 14.15
N PHE A 46 -12.98 -6.44 13.63
CA PHE A 46 -11.84 -6.71 12.76
C PHE A 46 -11.87 -5.82 11.52
N GLN A 47 -10.82 -5.03 11.31
CA GLN A 47 -10.63 -4.22 10.12
C GLN A 47 -10.21 -5.12 8.95
N VAL A 48 -10.99 -5.07 7.87
CA VAL A 48 -10.74 -5.93 6.70
C VAL A 48 -9.38 -5.62 6.04
N PRO A 49 -8.76 -6.61 5.37
CA PRO A 49 -7.56 -6.39 4.57
C PRO A 49 -7.72 -5.23 3.58
N GLU A 50 -6.70 -4.40 3.42
CA GLU A 50 -6.68 -3.25 2.52
C GLU A 50 -6.21 -3.69 1.12
N ALA A 51 -7.05 -3.52 0.11
CA ALA A 51 -6.71 -3.95 -1.25
C ALA A 51 -5.67 -3.01 -1.89
N TRP A 52 -6.01 -1.73 -1.99
CA TRP A 52 -5.13 -0.67 -2.49
C TRP A 52 -5.68 0.70 -2.10
N ALA A 53 -4.91 1.75 -2.38
CA ALA A 53 -5.29 3.14 -2.24
C ALA A 53 -4.90 3.92 -3.51
N GLY A 54 -5.82 4.70 -4.07
CA GLY A 54 -5.68 5.41 -5.36
C GLY A 54 -6.39 4.71 -6.52
N ASN A 55 -6.33 5.31 -7.70
CA ASN A 55 -7.05 4.82 -8.89
C ASN A 55 -6.28 3.69 -9.59
N LEU A 56 -6.57 2.43 -9.24
CA LEU A 56 -5.89 1.26 -9.78
C LEU A 56 -5.96 1.18 -11.31
N ALA A 57 -7.10 1.52 -11.90
CA ALA A 57 -7.35 1.39 -13.34
C ALA A 57 -6.59 2.42 -14.19
N GLN A 58 -6.14 3.53 -13.62
CA GLN A 58 -5.50 4.63 -14.34
C GLN A 58 -4.10 4.95 -13.84
N ALA A 59 -3.65 4.30 -12.77
CA ALA A 59 -2.36 4.57 -12.17
C ALA A 59 -1.21 4.37 -13.18
N GLN A 60 -0.29 5.29 -13.17
CA GLN A 60 0.96 5.27 -13.93
C GLN A 60 2.13 4.76 -13.08
N VAL A 61 1.97 4.83 -11.75
CA VAL A 61 2.97 4.39 -10.77
C VAL A 61 2.31 3.53 -9.71
N VAL A 62 2.93 2.39 -9.39
CA VAL A 62 2.56 1.58 -8.20
C VAL A 62 3.60 1.77 -7.12
N PHE A 63 3.16 2.08 -5.90
CA PHE A 63 3.97 1.99 -4.69
C PHE A 63 3.61 0.70 -3.96
N LEU A 64 4.58 -0.19 -3.79
CA LEU A 64 4.42 -1.48 -3.10
C LEU A 64 5.08 -1.40 -1.72
N SER A 65 4.28 -1.40 -0.68
CA SER A 65 4.71 -1.35 0.73
C SER A 65 4.59 -2.71 1.44
N SER A 66 4.92 -2.75 2.72
CA SER A 66 4.90 -4.00 3.51
C SER A 66 3.49 -4.42 3.92
N ASN A 67 2.78 -3.58 4.68
CA ASN A 67 1.41 -3.80 5.09
C ASN A 67 0.76 -2.50 5.60
N PRO A 68 -0.59 -2.41 5.59
CA PRO A 68 -1.30 -1.25 6.10
C PRO A 68 -1.29 -1.23 7.64
N ALA A 69 -1.17 -0.05 8.22
CA ALA A 69 -1.32 0.13 9.65
C ALA A 69 -2.79 -0.02 10.08
N ILE A 70 -3.02 -0.48 11.31
CA ILE A 70 -4.36 -0.48 11.89
C ILE A 70 -4.82 0.98 12.00
N SER A 71 -5.97 1.29 11.40
CA SER A 71 -6.60 2.60 11.56
C SER A 71 -7.09 2.73 12.99
N ALA A 72 -6.80 3.84 13.65
CA ALA A 72 -7.26 4.10 15.01
C ALA A 72 -8.79 4.25 14.96
N GLY A 73 -9.49 3.15 15.24
CA GLY A 73 -10.93 3.02 14.99
C GLY A 73 -11.84 3.54 16.09
N ASP A 74 -11.30 4.05 17.22
CA ASP A 74 -12.15 4.44 18.35
C ASP A 74 -12.11 5.97 18.58
N PRO A 75 -13.21 6.70 18.27
CA PRO A 75 -13.31 8.10 18.61
C PRO A 75 -13.38 8.35 20.12
N THR A 76 -13.65 7.30 20.95
CA THR A 76 -13.69 7.38 22.41
C THR A 76 -12.36 7.04 23.06
N ALA A 77 -11.42 6.41 22.35
CA ALA A 77 -10.07 6.24 22.84
C ALA A 77 -9.49 7.62 23.14
N LYS A 78 -8.97 7.79 24.36
CA LYS A 78 -8.35 9.02 24.89
C LYS A 78 -7.08 9.41 24.11
N LEU A 79 -7.17 9.39 22.77
CA LEU A 79 -6.15 9.97 21.91
C LEU A 79 -6.35 11.49 21.92
N PRO A 80 -5.26 12.26 21.94
CA PRO A 80 -5.39 13.72 21.92
C PRO A 80 -6.28 14.13 20.74
N ALA A 81 -7.13 15.14 20.94
CA ALA A 81 -8.17 15.63 20.02
C ALA A 81 -7.71 15.95 18.58
N LYS A 82 -6.46 15.73 18.25
CA LYS A 82 -5.82 15.95 16.95
C LYS A 82 -5.73 14.69 16.07
N ARG A 83 -6.07 13.53 16.60
CA ARG A 83 -6.08 12.27 15.83
C ARG A 83 -7.50 11.74 15.76
N PHE A 84 -8.20 12.11 14.73
CA PHE A 84 -9.50 11.52 14.44
C PHE A 84 -9.30 10.12 13.86
N ALA A 85 -10.12 9.19 14.31
CA ALA A 85 -10.14 7.84 13.77
C ALA A 85 -10.73 7.86 12.35
N GLU A 86 -10.07 7.23 11.41
CA GLU A 86 -10.67 6.92 10.12
C GLU A 86 -11.75 5.87 10.33
N LYS A 87 -12.96 6.11 9.83
CA LYS A 87 -13.99 5.06 9.78
C LYS A 87 -13.56 4.08 8.68
N TYR A 88 -12.80 3.07 9.07
CA TYR A 88 -12.27 2.07 8.16
C TYR A 88 -13.22 0.86 8.11
N PRO A 89 -13.40 0.20 6.95
CA PRO A 89 -14.25 -0.96 6.81
C PRO A 89 -13.87 -2.10 7.75
N THR A 90 -14.88 -2.70 8.33
CA THR A 90 -14.77 -3.88 9.20
C THR A 90 -15.57 -5.04 8.61
N THR A 91 -15.44 -6.21 9.21
CA THR A 91 -16.21 -7.39 8.82
C THR A 91 -17.73 -7.21 8.96
N GLU A 92 -18.18 -6.17 9.64
CA GLU A 92 -19.60 -5.84 9.83
C GLU A 92 -20.20 -4.98 8.71
N TRP A 93 -19.36 -4.43 7.82
CA TRP A 93 -19.83 -3.60 6.74
C TRP A 93 -20.41 -4.43 5.58
N PRO A 94 -21.45 -3.90 4.87
CA PRO A 94 -21.93 -4.50 3.64
C PRO A 94 -20.85 -4.55 2.56
N ASP A 95 -20.86 -5.61 1.75
CA ASP A 95 -19.86 -5.82 0.70
C ASP A 95 -19.73 -4.64 -0.27
N ALA A 96 -20.88 -4.07 -0.68
CA ALA A 96 -20.90 -2.92 -1.58
C ALA A 96 -20.21 -1.68 -0.95
N GLU A 97 -20.35 -1.48 0.35
CA GLU A 97 -19.69 -0.36 1.05
C GLU A 97 -18.18 -0.62 1.19
N ILE A 98 -17.78 -1.88 1.46
CA ILE A 98 -16.37 -2.27 1.49
C ILE A 98 -15.73 -2.03 0.12
N ALA A 99 -16.35 -2.53 -0.95
CA ALA A 99 -15.84 -2.36 -2.31
C ALA A 99 -15.73 -0.87 -2.70
N ASN A 100 -16.79 -0.11 -2.44
CA ASN A 100 -16.81 1.32 -2.71
C ASN A 100 -15.70 2.07 -1.95
N PHE A 101 -15.49 1.74 -0.67
CA PHE A 101 -14.40 2.33 0.10
C PHE A 101 -13.03 2.02 -0.51
N MET A 102 -12.76 0.75 -0.87
CA MET A 102 -11.46 0.36 -1.42
C MET A 102 -11.16 1.04 -2.76
N ILE A 103 -12.16 1.20 -3.61
CA ILE A 103 -12.01 1.81 -4.94
C ILE A 103 -11.93 3.34 -4.85
N ASN A 104 -12.76 3.97 -4.02
CA ASN A 104 -12.98 5.40 -4.03
C ASN A 104 -12.39 6.13 -2.82
N ARG A 105 -11.65 5.46 -1.94
CA ARG A 105 -11.09 6.05 -0.70
C ARG A 105 -10.36 7.37 -0.93
N PHE A 106 -9.73 7.53 -2.07
CA PHE A 106 -8.99 8.72 -2.47
C PHE A 106 -9.50 9.30 -3.80
N SER A 107 -10.79 9.35 -4.02
CA SER A 107 -11.39 10.05 -5.16
C SER A 107 -11.83 11.47 -4.79
N PRO A 108 -11.97 12.39 -5.75
CA PRO A 108 -12.44 13.76 -5.49
C PRO A 108 -13.82 13.82 -4.85
N GLU A 109 -14.69 12.86 -5.14
CA GLU A 109 -16.04 12.77 -4.58
C GLU A 109 -16.05 12.22 -3.16
N HIS A 110 -14.98 11.53 -2.75
CA HIS A 110 -14.91 10.93 -1.43
C HIS A 110 -14.46 11.96 -0.39
N VAL A 111 -15.21 12.08 0.69
CA VAL A 111 -14.95 13.02 1.80
C VAL A 111 -13.62 12.80 2.53
N TRP A 112 -12.90 11.72 2.22
CA TRP A 112 -11.60 11.37 2.80
C TRP A 112 -10.42 12.16 2.21
N VAL A 113 -10.59 12.78 1.05
CA VAL A 113 -9.49 13.44 0.35
C VAL A 113 -9.72 14.92 0.20
N SER A 114 -8.89 15.71 0.83
CA SER A 114 -8.56 17.04 0.33
C SER A 114 -7.07 17.02 -0.07
N HIS A 115 -6.73 17.86 -1.03
CA HIS A 115 -5.43 17.93 -1.72
C HIS A 115 -4.16 17.88 -0.85
N ARG A 116 -4.26 17.99 0.47
CA ARG A 116 -3.09 17.98 1.36
C ARG A 116 -3.34 17.41 2.76
N ARG A 117 -4.57 16.95 3.05
CA ARG A 117 -4.92 16.46 4.38
C ARG A 117 -5.96 15.36 4.28
N HIS A 118 -5.78 14.28 5.04
CA HIS A 118 -6.86 13.31 5.20
C HIS A 118 -8.03 14.02 5.88
N ARG A 119 -9.16 14.07 5.18
CA ARG A 119 -10.39 14.55 5.77
C ARG A 119 -11.03 13.39 6.52
N LYS A 120 -11.23 13.57 7.78
CA LYS A 120 -12.07 12.70 8.59
C LYS A 120 -13.46 13.30 8.65
N VAL A 121 -14.42 12.50 8.32
CA VAL A 121 -15.82 12.92 8.46
C VAL A 121 -16.49 11.90 9.37
N ASP A 122 -16.84 12.34 10.57
CA ASP A 122 -17.88 11.75 11.35
C ASP A 122 -19.21 12.34 10.83
N GLU A 123 -20.22 11.51 10.60
CA GLU A 123 -21.54 11.98 10.16
C GLU A 123 -22.12 13.07 11.08
N ALA A 124 -21.83 12.99 12.40
CA ALA A 124 -22.17 14.03 13.35
C ALA A 124 -21.42 15.36 13.10
N GLN A 125 -20.31 15.33 12.40
CA GLN A 125 -19.51 16.51 12.08
C GLN A 125 -19.85 17.11 10.71
N LEU A 126 -20.60 16.41 9.86
CA LEU A 126 -21.11 16.96 8.61
C LEU A 126 -22.00 18.20 8.86
N ALA A 127 -22.72 18.22 9.98
CA ALA A 127 -23.52 19.38 10.40
C ALA A 127 -22.67 20.59 10.85
N GLY A 128 -21.43 20.37 11.31
CA GLY A 128 -20.47 21.40 11.79
C GLY A 128 -19.39 21.80 10.79
N GLY A 129 -19.37 21.19 9.62
CA GLY A 129 -18.32 21.39 8.60
C GLY A 129 -17.11 20.45 8.72
N PRO A 130 -16.19 20.53 7.77
CA PRO A 130 -15.07 19.59 7.70
C PRO A 130 -14.06 19.81 8.84
N VAL A 131 -13.79 18.74 9.57
CA VAL A 131 -12.67 18.71 10.53
C VAL A 131 -11.44 18.16 9.86
N TRP A 132 -10.36 18.92 9.83
CA TRP A 132 -9.10 18.56 9.21
C TRP A 132 -8.21 17.82 10.20
N GLY A 133 -7.86 16.59 9.87
CA GLY A 133 -6.83 15.83 10.57
C GLY A 133 -5.41 16.32 10.24
N SER A 134 -4.42 15.92 11.02
CA SER A 134 -3.03 16.13 10.67
C SER A 134 -2.68 15.32 9.41
N LYS A 135 -1.83 15.90 8.54
CA LYS A 135 -1.32 15.22 7.36
C LYS A 135 -0.62 13.92 7.79
N GLU A 136 -1.09 12.78 7.30
CA GLU A 136 -0.36 11.52 7.45
C GLU A 136 0.96 11.63 6.67
N ARG A 137 2.08 11.43 7.38
CA ARG A 137 3.42 11.62 6.80
C ARG A 137 3.66 10.74 5.59
N TYR A 138 3.14 9.51 5.63
CA TYR A 138 3.29 8.55 4.55
C TYR A 138 2.58 9.00 3.26
N TRP A 139 1.30 9.39 3.34
CA TRP A 139 0.57 9.90 2.18
C TRP A 139 1.17 11.17 1.60
N GLY A 140 1.65 12.08 2.46
CA GLY A 140 2.37 13.26 2.01
C GLY A 140 3.72 12.94 1.34
N TRP A 141 4.32 11.80 1.69
CA TRP A 141 5.51 11.30 1.01
C TRP A 141 5.14 10.70 -0.35
N ILE A 142 4.09 9.86 -0.46
CA ILE A 142 3.56 9.34 -1.74
C ILE A 142 3.27 10.49 -2.71
N GLU A 143 2.52 11.51 -2.25
CA GLU A 143 2.22 12.71 -3.05
C GLU A 143 3.50 13.38 -3.60
N LYS A 144 4.51 13.56 -2.75
CA LYS A 144 5.78 14.16 -3.19
C LYS A 144 6.51 13.31 -4.23
N GLN A 145 6.51 11.97 -4.09
CA GLN A 145 7.14 11.09 -5.07
C GLN A 145 6.36 11.10 -6.38
N THR A 146 5.02 11.03 -6.32
CA THR A 146 4.15 11.09 -7.50
C THR A 146 4.32 12.41 -8.24
N ASN A 147 4.31 13.54 -7.53
CA ASN A 147 4.52 14.86 -8.13
C ASN A 147 5.91 15.01 -8.77
N ALA A 148 6.94 14.39 -8.18
CA ALA A 148 8.27 14.40 -8.75
C ALA A 148 8.35 13.58 -10.07
N LEU A 149 7.56 12.50 -10.18
CA LEU A 149 7.54 11.61 -11.34
C LEU A 149 6.61 12.13 -12.46
N LEU A 150 5.42 12.63 -12.11
CA LEU A 150 4.33 12.92 -13.05
C LEU A 150 4.01 14.43 -13.20
N GLY A 151 4.62 15.28 -12.36
CA GLY A 151 4.23 16.68 -12.23
C GLY A 151 3.13 16.91 -11.19
N SER A 152 3.04 18.16 -10.70
CA SER A 152 2.09 18.52 -9.61
C SER A 152 0.66 18.73 -10.09
N GLU A 153 0.42 18.73 -11.40
CA GLU A 153 -0.91 18.89 -12.00
C GLU A 153 -1.78 17.63 -11.86
N VAL A 154 -1.14 16.46 -11.69
CA VAL A 154 -1.84 15.18 -11.51
C VAL A 154 -2.02 14.92 -10.02
N PRO A 155 -3.27 14.85 -9.51
CA PRO A 155 -3.50 14.40 -8.14
C PRO A 155 -2.87 13.02 -7.92
N TRP A 156 -2.13 12.85 -6.82
CA TRP A 156 -1.37 11.61 -6.62
C TRP A 156 -2.25 10.36 -6.72
N PHE A 157 -3.46 10.42 -6.20
CA PHE A 157 -4.40 9.30 -6.17
C PHE A 157 -5.03 8.96 -7.54
N GLU A 158 -4.86 9.81 -8.55
CA GLU A 158 -5.19 9.52 -9.94
C GLU A 158 -3.99 8.96 -10.70
N GLY A 159 -2.80 9.51 -10.47
CA GLY A 159 -1.57 9.11 -11.16
C GLY A 159 -0.85 7.92 -10.51
N ALA A 160 -1.14 7.62 -9.27
CA ALA A 160 -0.49 6.53 -8.55
C ALA A 160 -1.48 5.68 -7.75
N VAL A 161 -1.08 4.46 -7.51
CA VAL A 161 -1.74 3.54 -6.59
C VAL A 161 -0.72 3.01 -5.58
N MET A 162 -1.13 2.88 -4.33
CA MET A 162 -0.38 2.18 -3.32
C MET A 162 -1.07 0.85 -3.00
N THR A 163 -0.28 -0.21 -2.92
CA THR A 163 -0.72 -1.52 -2.43
C THR A 163 0.37 -2.13 -1.55
N GLU A 164 0.08 -3.24 -0.92
CA GLU A 164 0.98 -3.89 0.03
C GLU A 164 1.26 -5.34 -0.36
N VAL A 165 2.38 -5.88 0.14
CA VAL A 165 2.70 -7.30 0.01
C VAL A 165 1.86 -8.15 0.96
N VAL A 166 1.43 -7.58 2.07
CA VAL A 166 0.49 -8.18 3.03
C VAL A 166 -0.66 -7.22 3.28
N HIS A 167 -1.86 -7.61 2.91
CA HIS A 167 -3.04 -6.74 2.94
C HIS A 167 -3.69 -6.62 4.32
N CYS A 168 -3.46 -7.58 5.22
CA CYS A 168 -3.96 -7.50 6.59
C CYS A 168 -3.28 -6.37 7.36
N LYS A 169 -4.10 -5.62 8.11
CA LYS A 169 -3.62 -4.51 8.95
C LYS A 169 -2.95 -5.03 10.22
N SER A 170 -1.83 -4.44 10.59
CA SER A 170 -1.19 -4.72 11.87
C SER A 170 -0.47 -3.51 12.46
N GLY A 171 -0.32 -3.50 13.78
CA GLY A 171 0.56 -2.57 14.47
C GLY A 171 2.02 -3.04 14.40
N ASN A 172 2.94 -2.12 14.10
CA ASN A 172 4.39 -2.40 14.09
C ASN A 172 4.80 -3.59 13.21
N GLU A 173 4.08 -3.83 12.10
CA GLU A 173 4.32 -4.91 11.13
C GLU A 173 4.32 -6.31 11.77
N GLN A 174 3.53 -6.51 12.84
CA GLN A 174 3.43 -7.80 13.53
C GLN A 174 2.82 -8.87 12.61
N GLY A 175 3.51 -10.00 12.43
CA GLY A 175 3.05 -11.12 11.60
C GLY A 175 3.24 -10.95 10.08
N VAL A 176 3.82 -9.82 9.63
CA VAL A 176 4.03 -9.55 8.19
C VAL A 176 4.98 -10.56 7.56
N HIS A 177 6.06 -10.91 8.26
CA HIS A 177 7.06 -11.83 7.72
C HIS A 177 6.45 -13.20 7.41
N GLU A 178 5.66 -13.73 8.34
CA GLU A 178 5.03 -15.04 8.23
C GLU A 178 3.96 -15.08 7.13
N ALA A 179 3.18 -14.00 6.99
CA ALA A 179 2.10 -13.90 6.02
C ALA A 179 2.55 -13.56 4.60
N ALA A 180 3.74 -12.97 4.43
CA ALA A 180 4.15 -12.32 3.19
C ALA A 180 4.11 -13.25 1.96
N ALA A 181 4.65 -14.47 2.06
CA ALA A 181 4.68 -15.39 0.93
C ALA A 181 3.28 -15.78 0.44
N LEU A 182 2.39 -16.17 1.37
CA LEU A 182 1.02 -16.55 1.05
C LEU A 182 0.24 -15.37 0.47
N CYS A 183 0.27 -14.23 1.13
CA CYS A 183 -0.48 -13.05 0.74
C CYS A 183 -0.03 -12.49 -0.62
N SER A 184 1.28 -12.39 -0.85
CA SER A 184 1.84 -11.94 -2.14
C SER A 184 1.43 -12.86 -3.28
N THR A 185 1.54 -14.17 -3.10
CA THR A 185 1.16 -15.16 -4.11
C THR A 185 -0.33 -15.06 -4.45
N LYS A 186 -1.18 -14.84 -3.44
CA LYS A 186 -2.63 -14.83 -3.62
C LYS A 186 -3.15 -13.54 -4.27
N HIS A 187 -2.59 -12.39 -3.94
CA HIS A 187 -3.20 -11.09 -4.26
C HIS A 187 -2.34 -10.19 -5.15
N MET A 188 -1.03 -10.11 -4.91
CA MET A 188 -0.15 -9.12 -5.54
C MET A 188 -0.18 -9.18 -7.08
N GLY A 189 -0.06 -10.38 -7.66
CA GLY A 189 -0.09 -10.56 -9.11
C GLY A 189 -1.38 -10.03 -9.74
N ARG A 190 -2.53 -10.35 -9.14
CA ARG A 190 -3.87 -9.93 -9.61
C ARG A 190 -4.07 -8.41 -9.53
N ILE A 191 -3.61 -7.78 -8.45
CA ILE A 191 -3.68 -6.32 -8.29
C ILE A 191 -2.79 -5.64 -9.32
N LEU A 192 -1.57 -6.14 -9.51
CA LEU A 192 -0.65 -5.59 -10.49
C LEU A 192 -1.11 -5.82 -11.94
N GLU A 193 -1.79 -6.92 -12.23
CA GLU A 193 -2.43 -7.15 -13.54
C GLU A 193 -3.54 -6.13 -13.85
N ALA A 194 -4.26 -5.67 -12.82
CA ALA A 194 -5.37 -4.74 -12.96
C ALA A 194 -4.94 -3.28 -13.20
N THR A 195 -3.64 -2.95 -13.14
CA THR A 195 -3.15 -1.59 -13.34
C THR A 195 -2.26 -1.47 -14.59
N PRO A 196 -2.41 -0.38 -15.39
CA PRO A 196 -1.56 -0.10 -16.56
C PRO A 196 -0.15 0.39 -16.19
N ALA A 197 0.13 0.69 -14.92
CA ALA A 197 1.39 1.28 -14.47
C ALA A 197 2.62 0.54 -14.98
N LYS A 198 3.59 1.25 -15.53
CA LYS A 198 4.88 0.69 -16.00
C LYS A 198 6.01 0.85 -14.97
N LEU A 199 5.81 1.67 -13.94
CA LEU A 199 6.77 1.84 -12.85
C LEU A 199 6.23 1.22 -11.55
N LEU A 200 7.03 0.33 -10.95
CA LEU A 200 6.78 -0.27 -9.64
C LEU A 200 7.85 0.22 -8.65
N VAL A 201 7.47 1.03 -7.70
CA VAL A 201 8.33 1.54 -6.63
C VAL A 201 8.15 0.66 -5.39
N VAL A 202 9.17 -0.12 -5.06
CA VAL A 202 9.17 -1.01 -3.88
C VAL A 202 9.69 -0.25 -2.67
N VAL A 203 8.85 -0.11 -1.65
CA VAL A 203 9.07 0.76 -0.49
C VAL A 203 9.45 -0.06 0.74
N GLY A 204 10.74 0.01 1.10
CA GLY A 204 11.25 -0.64 2.31
C GLY A 204 11.69 -2.09 2.12
N GLY A 205 12.56 -2.54 3.03
CA GLY A 205 13.22 -3.84 2.93
C GLY A 205 12.28 -5.04 3.01
N LYS A 206 11.16 -4.95 3.74
CA LYS A 206 10.18 -6.05 3.84
C LYS A 206 9.44 -6.26 2.53
N ALA A 207 9.02 -5.18 1.87
CA ALA A 207 8.41 -5.26 0.54
C ALA A 207 9.40 -5.85 -0.48
N ALA A 208 10.67 -5.41 -0.45
CA ALA A 208 11.71 -5.98 -1.31
C ALA A 208 11.95 -7.47 -1.04
N SER A 209 11.98 -7.88 0.23
CA SER A 209 12.15 -9.29 0.60
C SER A 209 10.97 -10.15 0.12
N ALA A 210 9.75 -9.66 0.23
CA ALA A 210 8.56 -10.37 -0.24
C ALA A 210 8.52 -10.45 -1.78
N LEU A 211 8.89 -9.38 -2.48
CA LEU A 211 9.00 -9.42 -3.95
C LEU A 211 10.06 -10.43 -4.40
N ARG A 212 11.20 -10.49 -3.71
CA ARG A 212 12.23 -11.52 -3.98
C ARG A 212 11.70 -12.93 -3.75
N ALA A 213 10.94 -13.15 -2.68
CA ALA A 213 10.36 -14.47 -2.39
C ALA A 213 9.31 -14.88 -3.43
N ALA A 214 8.58 -13.93 -4.00
CA ALA A 214 7.59 -14.18 -5.05
C ALA A 214 8.22 -14.40 -6.45
N TYR A 215 9.39 -13.82 -6.72
CA TYR A 215 10.10 -13.87 -8.01
C TYR A 215 11.57 -14.26 -7.82
N PRO A 216 11.87 -15.45 -7.25
CA PRO A 216 13.24 -15.82 -6.87
C PRO A 216 14.17 -15.94 -8.09
N SER A 217 13.70 -16.55 -9.19
CA SER A 217 14.51 -16.73 -10.40
C SER A 217 14.82 -15.42 -11.11
N ASP A 218 13.84 -14.49 -11.14
CA ASP A 218 14.01 -13.18 -11.80
C ASP A 218 14.90 -12.22 -11.00
N LEU A 219 15.14 -12.52 -9.72
CA LEU A 219 15.92 -11.68 -8.80
C LEU A 219 17.20 -12.38 -8.29
N GLU A 220 17.59 -13.48 -8.92
CA GLU A 220 18.80 -14.24 -8.56
C GLU A 220 20.07 -13.39 -8.75
N ASP A 221 20.17 -12.65 -9.85
CA ASP A 221 21.27 -11.75 -10.18
C ASP A 221 21.24 -10.39 -9.45
N LYS A 222 20.26 -10.19 -8.55
CA LYS A 222 20.06 -8.96 -7.76
C LYS A 222 20.22 -9.20 -6.25
N PRO A 223 21.35 -9.74 -5.75
CA PRO A 223 21.50 -10.14 -4.34
C PRO A 223 21.37 -8.96 -3.36
N LEU A 224 21.63 -7.73 -3.83
CA LEU A 224 21.55 -6.51 -3.02
C LEU A 224 20.24 -5.73 -3.22
N PHE A 225 19.25 -6.28 -3.94
CA PHE A 225 17.95 -5.67 -4.05
C PHE A 225 17.32 -5.45 -2.68
N GLY A 226 16.86 -4.23 -2.43
CA GLY A 226 16.31 -3.81 -1.13
C GLY A 226 17.37 -3.38 -0.11
N LYS A 227 18.64 -3.29 -0.49
CA LYS A 227 19.73 -2.86 0.38
C LYS A 227 20.34 -1.53 -0.09
N HIS A 228 21.00 -0.85 0.83
CA HIS A 228 21.76 0.37 0.58
C HIS A 228 23.26 0.07 0.59
N GLY A 229 24.00 0.79 -0.24
CA GLY A 229 25.46 0.79 -0.21
C GLY A 229 26.01 1.55 1.00
N ALA A 230 27.32 1.58 1.14
CA ALA A 230 28.04 2.24 2.24
C ALA A 230 27.77 3.76 2.33
N ASN A 231 27.39 4.38 1.20
CA ASN A 231 27.00 5.79 1.13
C ASN A 231 25.53 6.07 1.56
N GLY A 232 24.81 5.04 2.01
CA GLY A 232 23.41 5.14 2.41
C GLY A 232 22.42 5.26 1.25
N LEU A 233 22.88 5.18 -0.02
CA LEU A 233 22.03 5.18 -1.21
C LEU A 233 21.90 3.76 -1.77
N PRO A 234 20.78 3.42 -2.43
CA PRO A 234 20.65 2.14 -3.12
C PRO A 234 21.53 2.13 -4.38
N ASP A 235 22.19 1.00 -4.65
CA ASP A 235 22.91 0.79 -5.89
C ASP A 235 21.91 0.65 -7.06
N PRO A 236 21.94 1.52 -8.09
CA PRO A 236 21.01 1.44 -9.20
C PRO A 236 21.06 0.11 -9.94
N GLN A 237 22.24 -0.49 -10.14
CA GLN A 237 22.40 -1.78 -10.85
C GLN A 237 21.67 -2.93 -10.16
N GLN A 238 21.52 -2.84 -8.84
CA GLN A 238 20.84 -3.85 -8.02
C GLN A 238 19.39 -3.50 -7.72
N ASN A 239 19.04 -2.24 -7.82
CA ASN A 239 17.77 -1.70 -7.32
C ASN A 239 16.88 -1.07 -8.40
N ILE A 240 17.36 -0.99 -9.66
CA ILE A 240 16.54 -0.59 -10.83
C ILE A 240 16.69 -1.68 -11.90
N PHE A 241 15.61 -2.38 -12.20
CA PHE A 241 15.60 -3.46 -13.19
C PHE A 241 14.20 -3.66 -13.76
N GLU A 242 14.10 -4.42 -14.83
CA GLU A 242 12.82 -4.81 -15.40
C GLU A 242 12.38 -6.17 -14.90
N LEU A 243 11.09 -6.30 -14.60
CA LEU A 243 10.47 -7.52 -14.12
C LEU A 243 9.14 -7.76 -14.83
N GLN A 244 8.93 -8.98 -15.28
CA GLN A 244 7.62 -9.41 -15.77
C GLN A 244 6.72 -9.73 -14.58
N ILE A 245 5.73 -8.86 -14.33
CA ILE A 245 4.85 -9.00 -13.17
C ILE A 245 3.44 -8.51 -13.50
N GLY A 246 2.42 -9.24 -13.07
CA GLY A 246 1.03 -8.92 -13.38
C GLY A 246 0.78 -8.87 -14.89
N GLY A 247 1.30 -9.83 -15.64
CA GLY A 247 1.14 -9.92 -17.10
C GLY A 247 1.86 -8.84 -17.92
N GLN A 248 2.62 -7.93 -17.28
CA GLN A 248 3.28 -6.80 -17.94
C GLN A 248 4.74 -6.67 -17.54
N ARG A 249 5.56 -6.18 -18.47
CA ARG A 249 6.94 -5.76 -18.17
C ARG A 249 6.92 -4.40 -17.51
N ARG A 250 7.52 -4.31 -16.31
CA ARG A 250 7.56 -3.11 -15.49
C ARG A 250 8.99 -2.78 -15.10
N LEU A 251 9.30 -1.49 -15.07
CA LEU A 251 10.50 -1.02 -14.41
C LEU A 251 10.27 -1.05 -12.90
N VAL A 252 11.09 -1.81 -12.18
CA VAL A 252 11.07 -1.88 -10.71
C VAL A 252 12.16 -0.99 -10.17
N CYS A 253 11.88 -0.20 -9.14
CA CYS A 253 12.90 0.47 -8.35
C CYS A 253 12.63 0.32 -6.87
N PHE A 254 13.70 0.18 -6.06
CA PHE A 254 13.61 0.11 -4.61
C PHE A 254 13.86 1.48 -3.99
N ILE A 255 13.09 1.82 -2.96
CA ILE A 255 13.36 3.00 -2.13
C ILE A 255 13.19 2.66 -0.64
N LYS A 256 13.96 3.33 0.18
CA LYS A 256 13.86 3.21 1.63
C LYS A 256 12.50 3.71 2.12
N HIS A 257 11.95 3.03 3.13
CA HIS A 257 10.72 3.50 3.76
C HIS A 257 10.95 4.88 4.42
N PRO A 258 10.02 5.85 4.30
CA PRO A 258 10.24 7.23 4.77
C PRO A 258 10.40 7.35 6.30
N SER A 259 10.01 6.34 7.07
CA SER A 259 10.25 6.29 8.52
C SER A 259 11.59 5.65 8.91
N ALA A 260 12.34 5.09 7.96
CA ALA A 260 13.62 4.45 8.27
C ALA A 260 14.74 5.49 8.46
N PHE A 261 15.64 5.25 9.41
CA PHE A 261 16.78 6.13 9.68
C PHE A 261 17.82 6.13 8.55
N GLY A 262 18.40 7.31 8.27
CA GLY A 262 19.53 7.51 7.35
C GLY A 262 19.17 7.29 5.87
N GLY A 263 19.87 7.97 4.97
CA GLY A 263 19.69 7.88 3.53
C GLY A 263 18.46 8.63 3.00
N SER A 264 18.39 8.79 1.69
CA SER A 264 17.29 9.49 1.04
C SER A 264 16.08 8.58 0.83
N ALA A 265 14.94 8.98 1.37
CA ALA A 265 13.65 8.39 1.06
C ALA A 265 12.95 9.10 -0.13
N HIS A 266 13.70 9.80 -0.99
CA HIS A 266 13.19 10.47 -2.18
C HIS A 266 13.84 9.90 -3.43
N LEU A 267 13.05 9.51 -4.43
CA LEU A 267 13.50 8.89 -5.67
C LEU A 267 14.56 9.73 -6.39
N LYS A 268 14.32 11.03 -6.56
CA LYS A 268 15.26 11.94 -7.21
C LYS A 268 16.61 12.04 -6.50
N SER A 269 16.61 11.96 -5.16
CA SER A 269 17.85 11.99 -4.37
C SER A 269 18.52 10.62 -4.28
N ALA A 270 17.74 9.55 -4.31
CA ALA A 270 18.26 8.18 -4.29
C ALA A 270 18.89 7.78 -5.64
N TYR A 271 18.34 8.27 -6.74
CA TYR A 271 18.73 7.93 -8.12
C TYR A 271 18.87 9.17 -9.01
N PRO A 272 19.78 10.09 -8.69
CA PRO A 272 19.88 11.35 -9.42
C PRO A 272 20.20 11.16 -10.91
N MET A 273 20.98 10.15 -11.29
CA MET A 273 21.37 9.86 -12.67
C MET A 273 20.35 9.00 -13.42
N ASP A 274 19.51 8.26 -12.72
CA ASP A 274 18.47 7.38 -13.31
C ASP A 274 17.07 7.97 -13.19
N PHE A 275 16.93 9.15 -12.61
CA PHE A 275 15.62 9.73 -12.32
C PHE A 275 14.79 9.96 -13.59
N ASP A 276 15.40 10.42 -14.67
CA ASP A 276 14.75 10.60 -15.97
C ASP A 276 14.22 9.28 -16.54
N ARG A 277 14.95 8.18 -16.34
CA ARG A 277 14.49 6.82 -16.70
C ARG A 277 13.26 6.42 -15.90
N LEU A 278 13.22 6.73 -14.60
CA LEU A 278 12.04 6.47 -13.74
C LEU A 278 10.85 7.32 -14.19
N GLN A 279 11.06 8.60 -14.52
CA GLN A 279 10.01 9.47 -15.05
C GLN A 279 9.48 8.96 -16.40
N ALA A 280 10.37 8.56 -17.31
CA ALA A 280 9.97 8.00 -18.60
C ALA A 280 9.10 6.74 -18.42
N ALA A 281 9.46 5.84 -17.50
CA ALA A 281 8.65 4.67 -17.18
C ALA A 281 7.30 5.04 -16.55
N ALA A 282 7.28 6.04 -15.67
CA ALA A 282 6.05 6.53 -15.05
C ALA A 282 5.09 7.17 -16.05
N THR A 283 5.60 7.83 -17.08
CA THR A 283 4.79 8.52 -18.09
C THR A 283 4.50 7.67 -19.34
N ALA A 284 5.10 6.48 -19.46
CA ALA A 284 4.85 5.57 -20.57
C ALA A 284 3.39 5.09 -20.54
N ARG A 285 2.66 5.34 -21.62
CA ARG A 285 1.30 4.81 -21.81
C ARG A 285 1.35 3.36 -22.28
N SER A 286 0.40 2.55 -21.81
CA SER A 286 0.22 1.15 -22.22
C SER A 286 -0.35 1.06 -23.62
#